data_519ef7f2764873bed79fe2863c003503
#
_entry.id   519ef7f2764873bed79fe2863c003503
#
_cell.length_a   1.000
_cell.length_b   1.000
_cell.length_c   1.000
_cell.angle_alpha   90.00
_cell.angle_beta   90.00
_cell.angle_gamma   90.00
#
_symmetry.space_group_name_H-M   'P 1'
#
loop_
_entity.id
_entity.type
_entity.pdbx_description
1 polymer ?
#
loop_
_entity_poly.entity_id
_entity_poly.type
_entity_poly.pdbx_seq_one_letter_code
_entity_poly.pdbx_strand_id
1 'polypeptide(L)'
;MKRLSFILLFLFTFIGCSVNETRVVGGFDFKGDIVEISKAENRILVDDKDKGLVWISLHRNGKITNYEVGQEVVVWVDGGVDDSSPMQAGALNIEITSP
;
A
#
# COMPACT_ATOMS: atom_id res chain seq x y z
N MET A 1 -38.58 -6.79 -29.32
CA MET A 1 -38.16 -6.92 -29.18
C MET A 1 -37.22 -7.43 -28.95
N LYS A 2 -36.69 -7.69 -28.83
CA LYS A 2 -35.78 -8.09 -28.66
C LYS A 2 -34.79 -7.51 -28.21
N ARG A 3 -34.53 -6.65 -28.18
CA ARG A 3 -33.63 -5.97 -27.94
C ARG A 3 -33.33 -5.91 -26.64
N LEU A 4 -33.96 -5.86 -25.97
CA LEU A 4 -33.78 -5.67 -24.72
C LEU A 4 -32.93 -6.59 -24.18
N SER A 5 -32.92 -7.59 -24.65
CA SER A 5 -32.21 -8.50 -24.05
C SER A 5 -30.84 -8.14 -24.06
N PHE A 6 -30.40 -7.52 -24.91
CA PHE A 6 -29.12 -7.30 -24.89
C PHE A 6 -28.65 -6.47 -23.92
N ILE A 7 -29.38 -5.87 -23.37
CA ILE A 7 -28.96 -5.05 -22.48
C ILE A 7 -28.38 -5.64 -21.38
N LEU A 8 -28.88 -6.55 -20.92
CA LEU A 8 -28.39 -7.07 -19.81
C LEU A 8 -27.05 -7.45 -19.90
N LEU A 9 -26.70 -7.82 -20.96
CA LEU A 9 -25.49 -8.27 -20.94
C LEU A 9 -24.52 -7.38 -20.51
N PHE A 10 -24.63 -6.29 -20.68
CA PHE A 10 -23.74 -5.48 -20.32
C PHE A 10 -23.43 -5.39 -18.99
N LEU A 11 -24.22 -5.55 -18.19
CA LEU A 11 -23.92 -5.32 -16.94
C LEU A 11 -22.95 -6.19 -16.45
N PHE A 12 -22.92 -7.27 -16.82
CA PHE A 12 -22.07 -8.09 -16.19
C PHE A 12 -20.70 -7.74 -16.42
N THR A 13 -20.56 -7.00 -17.29
CA THR A 13 -19.30 -6.79 -17.50
C THR A 13 -18.57 -6.28 -16.47
N PHE A 14 -18.91 -5.44 -15.86
CA PHE A 14 -18.16 -4.83 -14.98
C PHE A 14 -17.85 -5.56 -13.88
N ILE A 15 -18.50 -6.46 -13.69
CA ILE A 15 -18.28 -7.12 -12.64
C ILE A 15 -16.99 -7.54 -12.61
N GLY A 16 -16.55 -7.95 -13.61
CA GLY A 16 -15.35 -8.46 -13.51
C GLY A 16 -14.37 -7.67 -13.03
N CYS A 17 -14.43 -6.58 -13.21
CA CYS A 17 -13.48 -5.82 -12.78
C CYS A 17 -13.08 -5.98 -11.52
N SER A 18 -13.87 -6.16 -10.78
CA SER A 18 -13.46 -6.11 -9.50
C SER A 18 -12.54 -7.08 -9.24
N VAL A 19 -12.59 -7.99 -9.84
CA VAL A 19 -11.79 -8.92 -9.55
C VAL A 19 -10.51 -8.64 -9.41
N ASN A 20 -10.06 -7.89 -10.02
CA ASN A 20 -8.82 -7.66 -9.89
C ASN A 20 -8.29 -7.52 -8.69
N GLU A 21 -8.78 -7.02 -7.97
CA GLU A 21 -8.26 -6.75 -6.85
C GLU A 21 -7.81 -7.81 -6.13
N THR A 22 -8.19 -8.72 -6.37
CA THR A 22 -7.84 -9.71 -5.60
C THR A 22 -6.48 -9.90 -5.42
N ARG A 23 -5.71 -9.58 -6.18
CA ARG A 23 -4.49 -9.86 -5.98
C ARG A 23 -3.97 -9.49 -4.80
N VAL A 24 -4.51 -8.73 -4.21
CA VAL A 24 -4.03 -8.26 -3.09
C VAL A 24 -4.16 -9.11 -2.07
N VAL A 25 -4.39 -10.05 -2.13
CA VAL A 25 -4.38 -10.89 -1.16
C VAL A 25 -3.79 -10.65 -0.02
N GLY A 26 -3.90 -11.02 0.81
CA GLY A 26 -3.31 -10.80 1.99
C GLY A 26 -3.39 -9.56 2.59
N GLY A 27 -3.93 -8.71 2.14
CA GLY A 27 -4.02 -7.46 2.74
C GLY A 27 -2.71 -6.88 3.11
N PHE A 28 -2.61 -5.60 3.29
CA PHE A 28 -1.38 -4.96 3.68
C PHE A 28 -1.43 -4.67 5.16
N ASP A 29 -0.30 -4.29 5.71
CA ASP A 29 -0.22 -3.98 7.12
C ASP A 29 -0.38 -2.48 7.37
N PHE A 30 0.15 -1.64 6.50
CA PHE A 30 0.03 -0.19 6.64
C PHE A 30 -0.25 0.43 5.28
N LYS A 31 -0.96 1.55 5.28
CA LYS A 31 -1.18 2.30 4.07
C LYS A 31 -1.25 3.77 4.46
N GLY A 32 -0.46 4.60 3.83
CA GLY A 32 -0.49 6.01 4.12
C GLY A 32 0.49 6.78 3.31
N ASP A 33 0.61 8.05 3.62
CA ASP A 33 1.50 8.93 2.88
C ASP A 33 2.86 8.95 3.55
N ILE A 34 3.89 9.07 2.74
CA ILE A 34 5.23 9.24 3.28
C ILE A 34 5.34 10.69 3.72
N VAL A 35 5.63 10.90 4.97
CA VAL A 35 5.75 12.25 5.51
C VAL A 35 7.18 12.62 5.83
N GLU A 36 8.07 11.66 5.88
CA GLU A 36 9.48 11.93 6.14
C GLU A 36 10.32 10.79 5.60
N ILE A 37 11.55 11.08 5.21
CA ILE A 37 12.48 10.07 4.73
C ILE A 37 13.79 10.24 5.44
N SER A 38 14.32 9.16 6.00
CA SER A 38 15.62 9.19 6.64
C SER A 38 16.61 8.40 5.79
N LYS A 39 17.42 9.10 5.02
CA LYS A 39 18.37 8.42 4.18
C LYS A 39 19.44 7.73 4.99
N ALA A 40 19.80 8.35 6.08
CA ALA A 40 20.87 7.78 6.91
C ALA A 40 20.45 6.44 7.50
N GLU A 41 19.19 6.29 7.80
CA GLU A 41 18.73 5.06 8.41
C GLU A 41 17.99 4.16 7.43
N ASN A 42 17.88 4.58 6.20
CA ASN A 42 17.24 3.81 5.15
C ASN A 42 15.81 3.44 5.51
N ARG A 43 15.04 4.41 5.96
CA ARG A 43 13.66 4.17 6.32
C ARG A 43 12.77 5.37 5.98
N ILE A 44 11.49 5.11 5.87
CA ILE A 44 10.50 6.14 5.56
C ILE A 44 9.48 6.19 6.66
N LEU A 45 8.94 7.38 6.92
CA LEU A 45 7.91 7.54 7.93
C LEU A 45 6.58 7.62 7.20
N VAL A 46 5.70 6.70 7.50
CA VAL A 46 4.40 6.59 6.84
C VAL A 46 3.32 6.99 7.84
N ASP A 47 2.39 7.81 7.40
CA ASP A 47 1.28 8.23 8.25
C ASP A 47 0.06 7.42 7.86
N ASP A 48 -0.19 6.35 8.60
CA ASP A 48 -1.35 5.50 8.35
C ASP A 48 -2.52 6.12 9.08
N LYS A 49 -3.58 6.45 8.35
CA LYS A 49 -4.67 7.17 8.95
C LYS A 49 -5.37 6.42 10.05
N ASP A 50 -5.30 5.12 10.06
CA ASP A 50 -5.94 4.35 11.09
C ASP A 50 -4.98 4.00 12.22
N LYS A 51 -3.73 3.78 11.92
CA LYS A 51 -2.78 3.27 12.90
C LYS A 51 -1.77 4.29 13.36
N GLY A 52 -1.62 5.39 12.65
CA GLY A 52 -0.70 6.44 13.04
C GLY A 52 0.63 6.36 12.34
N LEU A 53 1.61 7.04 12.88
CA LEU A 53 2.91 7.11 12.24
C LEU A 53 3.71 5.84 12.48
N VAL A 54 4.38 5.38 11.43
CA VAL A 54 5.22 4.20 11.55
C VAL A 54 6.47 4.40 10.72
N TRP A 55 7.63 4.14 11.33
CA TRP A 55 8.87 4.13 10.59
C TRP A 55 9.02 2.77 9.94
N ILE A 56 9.19 2.77 8.63
CA ILE A 56 9.33 1.53 7.87
C ILE A 56 10.77 1.46 7.38
N SER A 57 11.50 0.46 7.88
CA SER A 57 12.87 0.24 7.43
C SER A 57 12.83 -0.54 6.13
N LEU A 58 13.56 -0.09 5.12
CA LEU A 58 13.50 -0.75 3.83
C LEU A 58 14.24 -2.06 3.87
N HIS A 59 13.79 -2.98 3.03
CA HIS A 59 14.47 -4.23 2.90
C HIS A 59 15.85 -3.92 2.33
N ARG A 60 16.82 -4.76 2.66
CA ARG A 60 18.15 -4.49 2.19
C ARG A 60 18.24 -4.27 0.70
N ASN A 61 17.32 -4.75 -0.11
CA ASN A 61 17.36 -4.50 -1.52
C ASN A 61 16.57 -3.26 -1.89
N GLY A 62 15.94 -2.62 -0.94
CA GLY A 62 15.15 -1.43 -1.22
C GLY A 62 16.04 -0.23 -1.36
N LYS A 63 15.66 0.70 -2.21
CA LYS A 63 16.42 1.89 -2.43
C LYS A 63 15.63 3.09 -1.97
N ILE A 64 16.16 3.77 -0.98
CA ILE A 64 15.49 4.91 -0.40
C ILE A 64 15.23 5.99 -1.43
N THR A 65 16.04 6.05 -2.48
CA THR A 65 15.88 7.07 -3.49
C THR A 65 14.68 6.82 -4.39
N ASN A 66 14.04 5.67 -4.26
CA ASN A 66 12.85 5.40 -5.04
C ASN A 66 11.60 6.04 -4.42
N TYR A 67 11.73 6.62 -3.24
CA TYR A 67 10.59 7.14 -2.51
C TYR A 67 10.69 8.65 -2.30
N GLU A 68 9.54 9.32 -2.22
CA GLU A 68 9.51 10.75 -1.98
C GLU A 68 8.38 11.10 -1.03
N VAL A 69 8.57 12.15 -0.25
CA VAL A 69 7.55 12.64 0.64
C VAL A 69 6.33 13.01 -0.20
N GLY A 70 5.17 12.64 0.24
CA GLY A 70 3.92 12.90 -0.45
C GLY A 70 3.38 11.73 -1.21
N GLN A 71 4.18 10.71 -1.44
CA GLN A 71 3.68 9.52 -2.11
C GLN A 71 2.84 8.69 -1.18
N GLU A 72 1.81 8.05 -1.69
CA GLU A 72 1.04 7.12 -0.89
C GLU A 72 1.60 5.73 -1.14
N VAL A 73 1.80 4.97 -0.09
CA VAL A 73 2.36 3.62 -0.19
C VAL A 73 1.52 2.63 0.59
N VAL A 74 1.62 1.39 0.17
CA VAL A 74 1.03 0.27 0.88
C VAL A 74 2.20 -0.59 1.30
N VAL A 75 2.22 -1.02 2.54
CA VAL A 75 3.37 -1.71 3.12
C VAL A 75 2.98 -3.04 3.70
N TRP A 76 3.74 -4.08 3.37
CA TRP A 76 3.63 -5.36 4.02
C TRP A 76 4.89 -5.50 4.88
N VAL A 77 4.72 -5.85 6.14
CA VAL A 77 5.87 -5.88 7.05
C VAL A 77 6.38 -7.28 7.26
N ASP A 78 7.66 -7.36 7.62
CA ASP A 78 8.31 -8.63 7.85
C ASP A 78 8.44 -8.77 9.35
N GLY A 79 7.70 -9.68 9.93
CA GLY A 79 7.80 -9.86 11.36
C GLY A 79 6.87 -8.95 12.11
N GLY A 80 7.22 -8.65 13.30
CA GLY A 80 6.36 -7.88 14.16
C GLY A 80 6.52 -6.39 14.01
N VAL A 81 5.65 -5.67 14.65
CA VAL A 81 5.69 -4.23 14.67
C VAL A 81 6.08 -3.81 16.08
N ASP A 82 7.05 -2.93 16.18
CA ASP A 82 7.44 -2.39 17.47
C ASP A 82 6.44 -1.29 17.79
N ASP A 83 5.73 -1.46 18.89
CA ASP A 83 4.65 -0.60 19.24
C ASP A 83 5.07 0.68 19.87
N SER A 84 6.25 1.16 19.63
CA SER A 84 6.69 2.43 20.20
C SER A 84 5.95 3.57 19.51
N SER A 85 6.29 4.78 19.84
CA SER A 85 5.63 5.95 19.29
C SER A 85 6.68 6.91 18.75
N PRO A 86 6.83 6.93 17.43
CA PRO A 86 6.08 6.22 16.39
C PRO A 86 6.40 4.74 16.38
N MET A 87 5.51 3.96 15.79
CA MET A 87 5.76 2.55 15.64
C MET A 87 6.95 2.33 14.71
N GLN A 88 7.51 1.13 14.74
CA GLN A 88 8.62 0.79 13.86
C GLN A 88 8.42 -0.61 13.31
N ALA A 89 8.71 -0.81 12.06
CA ALA A 89 8.56 -2.10 11.42
C ALA A 89 9.51 -2.22 10.25
N GLY A 90 9.82 -3.44 9.84
CA GLY A 90 10.63 -3.66 8.66
C GLY A 90 9.77 -4.04 7.49
N ALA A 91 10.08 -3.55 6.33
CA ALA A 91 9.29 -3.82 5.16
C ALA A 91 9.61 -5.17 4.56
N LEU A 92 8.57 -5.91 4.23
CA LEU A 92 8.73 -7.09 3.41
C LEU A 92 8.54 -6.62 1.98
N ASN A 93 7.60 -5.74 1.75
CA ASN A 93 7.36 -5.18 0.43
C ASN A 93 6.65 -3.82 0.58
N ILE A 94 6.90 -2.92 -0.34
CA ILE A 94 6.27 -1.61 -0.37
C ILE A 94 5.87 -1.33 -1.80
N GLU A 95 4.63 -0.88 -1.99
CA GLU A 95 4.17 -0.47 -3.31
C GLU A 95 3.69 0.97 -3.27
N ILE A 96 4.11 1.77 -4.24
CA ILE A 96 3.67 3.15 -4.34
C ILE A 96 2.35 3.13 -5.10
N THR A 97 1.32 3.65 -4.47
CA THR A 97 0.00 3.63 -5.09
C THR A 97 -0.37 4.99 -5.63
N SER A 98 0.32 6.04 -5.19
CA SER A 98 0.03 7.37 -5.70
C SER A 98 1.31 8.17 -5.64
N PRO A 99 1.85 8.57 -6.76
CA PRO A 99 3.12 9.28 -6.80
C PRO A 99 3.05 10.71 -6.29
#